data_d6f1de3f90975ab338731194da067d36
#
_entry.id   d6f1de3f90975ab338731194da067d36
#
_cell.length_a   1.000
_cell.length_b   1.000
_cell.length_c   1.000
_cell.angle_alpha   90.00
_cell.angle_beta   90.00
_cell.angle_gamma   90.00
#
_symmetry.space_group_name_H-M   'P 1'
#
loop_
_entity.id
_entity.type
_entity.pdbx_description
1 polymer ?
#
loop_
_entity_poly.entity_id
_entity_poly.type
_entity_poly.pdbx_seq_one_letter_code
_entity_poly.pdbx_strand_id
1 'polypeptide(L)'
;MELDAAIRDRRSIRKYLPQPVEQEKIDAVLEAARLCQSGKNRQPWKFLLLTGEHKDHVADIMLRLFETEHPELPPHYTTAKHTAKVIKGAPHLMLIFRENDPVWRDGDLLSLGAGIEHMALKAVDLGLGSLWIRDVIYTSKEIQEYVGYPQLHLVCAFILGYPAEQPNPRPRKALEELMLTPKWDLT
;
A
#
# COMPACT_ATOMS: atom_id res chain seq x y z
N MET A 1 -20.85 6.21 1.73
CA MET A 1 -20.82 6.31 0.23
C MET A 1 -21.30 4.98 -0.36
N GLU A 2 -21.93 5.00 -1.54
CA GLU A 2 -22.24 3.76 -2.26
C GLU A 2 -20.96 3.08 -2.75
N LEU A 3 -20.90 1.74 -2.72
CA LEU A 3 -19.72 0.96 -3.05
C LEU A 3 -19.18 1.25 -4.46
N ASP A 4 -20.08 1.32 -5.45
CA ASP A 4 -19.71 1.63 -6.83
C ASP A 4 -19.05 3.01 -6.97
N ALA A 5 -19.50 3.99 -6.20
CA ALA A 5 -18.89 5.31 -6.17
C ALA A 5 -17.48 5.24 -5.58
N ALA A 6 -17.29 4.54 -4.46
CA ALA A 6 -15.96 4.37 -3.85
C ALA A 6 -14.98 3.70 -4.82
N ILE A 7 -15.41 2.64 -5.52
CA ILE A 7 -14.59 1.94 -6.52
C ILE A 7 -14.20 2.88 -7.69
N ARG A 8 -15.15 3.67 -8.19
CA ARG A 8 -14.92 4.60 -9.30
C ARG A 8 -14.05 5.79 -8.91
N ASP A 9 -14.22 6.30 -7.69
CA ASP A 9 -13.58 7.53 -7.22
C ASP A 9 -12.22 7.32 -6.56
N ARG A 10 -11.89 6.09 -6.15
CA ARG A 10 -10.58 5.78 -5.57
C ARG A 10 -9.44 6.14 -6.54
N ARG A 11 -8.51 6.92 -6.06
CA ARG A 11 -7.30 7.35 -6.77
C ARG A 11 -6.08 7.12 -5.91
N SER A 12 -4.93 7.01 -6.56
CA SER A 12 -3.63 7.07 -5.91
C SER A 12 -3.27 8.53 -5.66
N ILE A 13 -3.45 8.99 -4.42
CA ILE A 13 -3.20 10.37 -4.00
C ILE A 13 -1.73 10.52 -3.62
N ARG A 14 -1.08 11.59 -4.07
CA ARG A 14 0.35 11.87 -3.84
C ARG A 14 0.61 13.23 -3.23
N LYS A 15 -0.43 14.06 -3.09
CA LYS A 15 -0.38 15.33 -2.37
C LYS A 15 -1.43 15.33 -1.29
N TYR A 16 -1.02 15.68 -0.09
CA TYR A 16 -1.85 15.65 1.10
C TYR A 16 -1.86 17.01 1.80
N LEU A 17 -2.94 17.30 2.48
CA LEU A 17 -2.99 18.40 3.43
C LEU A 17 -2.18 18.02 4.68
N PRO A 18 -1.57 19.00 5.38
CA PRO A 18 -0.75 18.72 6.55
C PRO A 18 -1.56 18.30 7.78
N GLN A 19 -2.87 18.43 7.72
CA GLN A 19 -3.76 18.09 8.83
C GLN A 19 -3.71 16.59 9.13
N PRO A 20 -3.60 16.18 10.40
CA PRO A 20 -3.67 14.79 10.81
C PRO A 20 -5.07 14.22 10.55
N VAL A 21 -5.12 12.90 10.37
CA VAL A 21 -6.40 12.16 10.30
C VAL A 21 -6.82 11.78 11.71
N GLU A 22 -8.09 11.91 12.01
CA GLU A 22 -8.69 11.54 13.30
C GLU A 22 -8.52 10.02 13.55
N GLN A 23 -8.26 9.64 14.79
CA GLN A 23 -8.00 8.25 15.16
C GLN A 23 -9.16 7.32 14.77
N GLU A 24 -10.40 7.78 14.94
CA GLU A 24 -11.61 7.03 14.60
C GLU A 24 -11.67 6.66 13.10
N LYS A 25 -11.15 7.55 12.24
CA LYS A 25 -11.08 7.26 10.78
C LYS A 25 -9.96 6.28 10.47
N ILE A 26 -8.82 6.40 11.16
CA ILE A 26 -7.71 5.44 11.04
C ILE A 26 -8.19 4.06 11.45
N ASP A 27 -8.87 3.95 12.59
CA ASP A 27 -9.43 2.70 13.12
C ASP A 27 -10.46 2.09 12.16
N ALA A 28 -11.32 2.92 11.57
CA ALA A 28 -12.30 2.45 10.58
C ALA A 28 -11.64 1.92 9.29
N VAL A 29 -10.51 2.51 8.87
CA VAL A 29 -9.73 2.02 7.72
C VAL A 29 -9.06 0.68 8.05
N LEU A 30 -8.48 0.53 9.24
CA LEU A 30 -7.88 -0.72 9.72
C LEU A 30 -8.93 -1.82 9.90
N GLU A 31 -10.11 -1.48 10.42
CA GLU A 31 -11.23 -2.40 10.58
C GLU A 31 -11.70 -2.96 9.22
N ALA A 32 -11.71 -2.13 8.17
CA ALA A 32 -12.03 -2.59 6.82
C ALA A 32 -11.07 -3.68 6.33
N ALA A 33 -9.76 -3.54 6.62
CA ALA A 33 -8.81 -4.61 6.34
C ALA A 33 -9.03 -5.86 7.19
N ARG A 34 -9.29 -5.67 8.50
CA ARG A 34 -9.51 -6.78 9.44
C ARG A 34 -10.70 -7.65 9.04
N LEU A 35 -11.75 -7.04 8.48
CA LEU A 35 -12.96 -7.72 8.02
C LEU A 35 -12.81 -8.39 6.65
N CYS A 36 -11.68 -8.17 5.97
CA CYS A 36 -11.43 -8.80 4.67
C CYS A 36 -11.26 -10.32 4.83
N GLN A 37 -11.63 -11.04 3.79
CA GLN A 37 -11.37 -12.49 3.74
C GLN A 37 -9.87 -12.79 3.67
N SER A 38 -9.48 -13.95 4.20
CA SER A 38 -8.12 -14.46 4.05
C SER A 38 -8.12 -15.98 3.89
N GLY A 39 -7.12 -16.52 3.20
CA GLY A 39 -6.99 -17.95 3.01
C GLY A 39 -7.00 -18.69 4.36
N LYS A 40 -7.92 -19.64 4.57
CA LYS A 40 -8.11 -20.38 5.83
C LYS A 40 -8.28 -19.48 7.07
N ASN A 41 -8.77 -18.25 6.88
CA ASN A 41 -8.91 -17.25 7.94
C ASN A 41 -7.59 -16.94 8.67
N ARG A 42 -6.48 -16.96 7.96
CA ARG A 42 -5.13 -16.76 8.54
C ARG A 42 -4.89 -15.34 9.04
N GLN A 43 -5.57 -14.34 8.46
CA GLN A 43 -5.45 -12.93 8.86
C GLN A 43 -3.96 -12.47 8.93
N PRO A 44 -3.20 -12.57 7.82
CA PRO A 44 -1.74 -12.50 7.83
C PRO A 44 -1.19 -11.07 8.05
N TRP A 45 -2.03 -10.08 8.06
CA TRP A 45 -1.67 -8.67 8.16
C TRP A 45 -1.18 -8.27 9.54
N LYS A 46 -0.09 -7.52 9.55
CA LYS A 46 0.40 -6.78 10.71
C LYS A 46 0.59 -5.33 10.25
N PHE A 47 0.06 -4.38 11.01
CA PHE A 47 0.08 -2.97 10.67
C PHE A 47 0.94 -2.20 11.68
N LEU A 48 1.78 -1.29 11.17
CA LEU A 48 2.53 -0.34 11.99
C LEU A 48 2.29 1.06 11.45
N LEU A 49 1.60 1.89 12.23
CA LEU A 49 1.34 3.29 11.89
C LEU A 49 2.51 4.17 12.35
N LEU A 50 3.03 4.98 11.45
CA LEU A 50 4.09 5.94 11.69
C LEU A 50 3.64 7.36 11.33
N THR A 51 4.07 8.32 12.12
CA THR A 51 3.84 9.76 11.93
C THR A 51 5.12 10.54 12.20
N GLY A 52 5.15 11.83 11.84
CA GLY A 52 6.25 12.74 12.18
C GLY A 52 7.62 12.20 11.78
N GLU A 53 8.60 12.33 12.65
CA GLU A 53 10.00 11.99 12.39
C GLU A 53 10.20 10.51 12.06
N HIS A 54 9.43 9.59 12.64
CA HIS A 54 9.55 8.17 12.36
C HIS A 54 9.17 7.82 10.92
N LYS A 55 8.10 8.44 10.43
CA LYS A 55 7.68 8.32 9.03
C LYS A 55 8.73 8.93 8.09
N ASP A 56 9.26 10.10 8.44
CA ASP A 56 10.27 10.79 7.64
C ASP A 56 11.57 10.00 7.59
N HIS A 57 11.95 9.34 8.67
CA HIS A 57 13.13 8.48 8.71
C HIS A 57 13.01 7.26 7.75
N VAL A 58 11.81 6.67 7.64
CA VAL A 58 11.57 5.63 6.61
C VAL A 58 11.81 6.18 5.21
N ALA A 59 11.36 7.39 4.92
CA ALA A 59 11.63 8.04 3.64
C ALA A 59 13.12 8.31 3.43
N ASP A 60 13.86 8.68 4.49
CA ASP A 60 15.31 8.88 4.42
C ASP A 60 16.08 7.58 4.17
N ILE A 61 15.64 6.47 4.77
CA ILE A 61 16.16 5.13 4.44
C ILE A 61 15.98 4.85 2.93
N MET A 62 14.79 5.12 2.38
CA MET A 62 14.54 4.91 0.95
C MET A 62 15.41 5.83 0.07
N LEU A 63 15.71 7.06 0.51
CA LEU A 63 16.54 8.00 -0.24
C LEU A 63 18.02 7.58 -0.26
N ARG A 64 18.53 6.95 0.78
CA ARG A 64 19.90 6.41 0.82
C ARG A 64 20.19 5.40 -0.29
N LEU A 65 19.15 4.73 -0.82
CA LEU A 65 19.28 3.85 -1.99
C LEU A 65 19.91 4.58 -3.21
N PHE A 66 19.83 5.90 -3.28
CA PHE A 66 20.33 6.70 -4.40
C PHE A 66 21.71 7.33 -4.14
N GLU A 67 22.37 6.97 -3.05
CA GLU A 67 23.75 7.37 -2.74
C GLU A 67 24.76 6.49 -3.47
N THR A 68 24.34 5.31 -3.94
CA THR A 68 25.13 4.36 -4.71
C THR A 68 24.37 3.85 -5.93
N GLU A 69 25.07 3.22 -6.86
CA GLU A 69 24.45 2.55 -8.00
C GLU A 69 23.99 1.14 -7.64
N HIS A 70 22.82 0.74 -8.14
CA HIS A 70 22.19 -0.56 -7.90
C HIS A 70 21.83 -1.26 -9.22
N PRO A 71 22.84 -1.76 -9.97
CA PRO A 71 22.61 -2.44 -11.26
C PRO A 71 21.78 -3.73 -11.13
N GLU A 72 21.71 -4.32 -9.93
CA GLU A 72 20.92 -5.51 -9.61
C GLU A 72 19.42 -5.21 -9.48
N LEU A 73 19.03 -3.94 -9.29
CA LEU A 73 17.63 -3.56 -9.16
C LEU A 73 16.97 -3.30 -10.52
N PRO A 74 15.68 -3.59 -10.65
CA PRO A 74 14.97 -3.31 -11.90
C PRO A 74 14.90 -1.79 -12.15
N PRO A 75 14.98 -1.30 -13.42
CA PRO A 75 15.07 0.13 -13.73
C PRO A 75 14.02 1.04 -13.07
N HIS A 76 12.85 0.48 -12.78
CA HIS A 76 11.77 1.23 -12.13
C HIS A 76 11.99 1.45 -10.62
N TYR A 77 13.08 0.93 -10.01
CA TYR A 77 13.41 1.26 -8.61
C TYR A 77 13.57 2.77 -8.39
N THR A 78 13.92 3.51 -9.45
CA THR A 78 14.06 4.96 -9.41
C THR A 78 12.79 5.69 -8.98
N THR A 79 11.62 5.06 -9.10
CA THR A 79 10.36 5.62 -8.59
C THR A 79 10.36 5.79 -7.07
N ALA A 80 11.18 4.99 -6.34
CA ALA A 80 11.30 5.09 -4.89
C ALA A 80 11.75 6.47 -4.41
N LYS A 81 12.54 7.21 -5.24
CA LYS A 81 12.93 8.59 -4.94
C LYS A 81 11.73 9.55 -4.88
N HIS A 82 10.80 9.39 -5.82
CA HIS A 82 9.55 10.16 -5.81
C HIS A 82 8.65 9.75 -4.65
N THR A 83 8.52 8.45 -4.45
CA THR A 83 7.68 7.87 -3.40
C THR A 83 8.13 8.30 -2.00
N ALA A 84 9.44 8.34 -1.73
CA ALA A 84 9.98 8.86 -0.47
C ALA A 84 9.56 10.32 -0.21
N LYS A 85 9.55 11.17 -1.25
CA LYS A 85 9.06 12.55 -1.13
C LYS A 85 7.56 12.61 -0.81
N VAL A 86 6.77 11.70 -1.38
CA VAL A 86 5.33 11.60 -1.07
C VAL A 86 5.13 11.19 0.39
N ILE A 87 5.92 10.24 0.89
CA ILE A 87 5.89 9.84 2.32
C ILE A 87 6.15 11.05 3.22
N LYS A 88 7.18 11.84 2.94
CA LYS A 88 7.49 13.04 3.73
C LYS A 88 6.36 14.07 3.74
N GLY A 89 5.67 14.24 2.61
CA GLY A 89 4.56 15.17 2.47
C GLY A 89 3.21 14.71 3.04
N ALA A 90 3.11 13.48 3.52
CA ALA A 90 1.87 12.91 4.02
C ALA A 90 1.83 12.91 5.56
N PRO A 91 0.64 12.97 6.21
CA PRO A 91 0.54 12.94 7.66
C PRO A 91 0.80 11.56 8.26
N HIS A 92 0.40 10.49 7.59
CA HIS A 92 0.46 9.12 8.09
C HIS A 92 1.06 8.16 7.07
N LEU A 93 1.95 7.28 7.56
CA LEU A 93 2.50 6.14 6.85
C LEU A 93 2.18 4.86 7.63
N MET A 94 1.56 3.90 6.99
CA MET A 94 1.33 2.59 7.55
C MET A 94 2.24 1.59 6.85
N LEU A 95 3.10 0.91 7.59
CA LEU A 95 3.87 -0.22 7.09
C LEU A 95 3.02 -1.49 7.28
N ILE A 96 2.99 -2.31 6.24
CA ILE A 96 2.18 -3.54 6.21
C ILE A 96 3.11 -4.73 6.07
N PHE A 97 3.05 -5.61 7.07
CA PHE A 97 3.87 -6.81 7.18
C PHE A 97 3.03 -8.07 7.16
N ARG A 98 3.68 -9.19 6.89
CA ARG A 98 3.22 -10.53 7.16
C ARG A 98 4.27 -11.33 7.91
N GLU A 99 3.89 -12.46 8.47
CA GLU A 99 4.84 -13.44 8.98
C GLU A 99 5.69 -14.01 7.82
N ASN A 100 6.95 -14.32 8.09
CA ASN A 100 7.85 -14.85 7.07
C ASN A 100 7.65 -16.37 6.90
N ASP A 101 6.47 -16.76 6.40
CA ASP A 101 6.11 -18.14 6.11
C ASP A 101 6.14 -18.37 4.59
N PRO A 102 7.11 -19.15 4.07
CA PRO A 102 7.24 -19.38 2.64
C PRO A 102 6.10 -20.23 2.05
N VAL A 103 5.50 -21.13 2.84
CA VAL A 103 4.43 -22.01 2.39
C VAL A 103 3.16 -21.23 2.06
N TRP A 104 2.86 -20.21 2.84
CA TRP A 104 1.66 -19.39 2.68
C TRP A 104 1.89 -18.08 1.93
N ARG A 105 3.11 -17.85 1.44
CA ARG A 105 3.52 -16.58 0.84
C ARG A 105 2.49 -16.03 -0.16
N ASP A 106 2.09 -16.82 -1.12
CA ASP A 106 1.22 -16.34 -2.21
C ASP A 106 -0.22 -16.15 -1.72
N GLY A 107 -0.73 -17.04 -0.88
CA GLY A 107 -2.05 -16.90 -0.25
C GLY A 107 -2.13 -15.69 0.69
N ASP A 108 -1.08 -15.44 1.45
CA ASP A 108 -1.00 -14.28 2.33
C ASP A 108 -0.93 -12.97 1.52
N LEU A 109 -0.15 -12.94 0.42
CA LEU A 109 -0.08 -11.76 -0.46
C LEU A 109 -1.42 -11.44 -1.14
N LEU A 110 -2.17 -12.46 -1.58
CA LEU A 110 -3.53 -12.26 -2.12
C LEU A 110 -4.48 -11.69 -1.06
N SER A 111 -4.43 -12.23 0.16
CA SER A 111 -5.25 -11.76 1.27
C SER A 111 -4.91 -10.31 1.66
N LEU A 112 -3.61 -9.98 1.71
CA LEU A 112 -3.14 -8.62 1.98
C LEU A 112 -3.57 -7.64 0.89
N GLY A 113 -3.45 -8.03 -0.39
CA GLY A 113 -3.89 -7.19 -1.51
C GLY A 113 -5.38 -6.84 -1.41
N ALA A 114 -6.22 -7.82 -1.08
CA ALA A 114 -7.65 -7.60 -0.86
C ALA A 114 -7.91 -6.68 0.36
N GLY A 115 -7.21 -6.91 1.48
CA GLY A 115 -7.34 -6.06 2.67
C GLY A 115 -6.92 -4.62 2.42
N ILE A 116 -5.84 -4.40 1.67
CA ILE A 116 -5.36 -3.05 1.34
C ILE A 116 -6.36 -2.33 0.42
N GLU A 117 -7.00 -3.02 -0.52
CA GLU A 117 -8.04 -2.40 -1.33
C GLU A 117 -9.27 -2.04 -0.48
N HIS A 118 -9.67 -2.88 0.50
CA HIS A 118 -10.71 -2.49 1.46
C HIS A 118 -10.34 -1.22 2.24
N MET A 119 -9.07 -1.09 2.68
CA MET A 119 -8.58 0.15 3.31
C MET A 119 -8.72 1.34 2.37
N ALA A 120 -8.34 1.18 1.10
CA ALA A 120 -8.37 2.25 0.12
C ALA A 120 -9.80 2.71 -0.20
N LEU A 121 -10.73 1.78 -0.33
CA LEU A 121 -12.16 2.08 -0.53
C LEU A 121 -12.77 2.75 0.70
N LYS A 122 -12.41 2.27 1.91
CA LYS A 122 -12.87 2.88 3.16
C LYS A 122 -12.30 4.29 3.35
N ALA A 123 -11.06 4.53 2.93
CA ALA A 123 -10.48 5.87 2.94
C ALA A 123 -11.31 6.84 2.08
N VAL A 124 -11.70 6.43 0.87
CA VAL A 124 -12.57 7.26 -0.01
C VAL A 124 -13.94 7.52 0.64
N ASP A 125 -14.56 6.49 1.22
CA ASP A 125 -15.84 6.62 1.95
C ASP A 125 -15.79 7.67 3.08
N LEU A 126 -14.62 7.82 3.71
CA LEU A 126 -14.37 8.78 4.78
C LEU A 126 -13.84 10.14 4.31
N GLY A 127 -13.78 10.38 2.98
CA GLY A 127 -13.24 11.62 2.41
C GLY A 127 -11.72 11.73 2.49
N LEU A 128 -11.02 10.60 2.67
CA LEU A 128 -9.57 10.52 2.73
C LEU A 128 -8.97 10.07 1.39
N GLY A 129 -7.73 10.46 1.16
CA GLY A 129 -6.89 9.96 0.09
C GLY A 129 -5.91 8.90 0.59
N SER A 130 -5.56 7.97 -0.29
CA SER A 130 -4.59 6.94 0.02
C SER A 130 -3.64 6.65 -1.14
N LEU A 131 -2.49 6.07 -0.80
CA LEU A 131 -1.53 5.56 -1.78
C LEU A 131 -0.93 4.26 -1.28
N TRP A 132 -1.05 3.21 -2.09
CA TRP A 132 -0.35 1.96 -1.88
C TRP A 132 1.05 2.05 -2.48
N ILE A 133 2.09 1.77 -1.69
CA ILE A 133 3.50 1.91 -2.04
C ILE A 133 4.20 0.56 -1.92
N ARG A 134 4.69 0.03 -3.03
CA ARG A 134 5.53 -1.16 -3.03
C ARG A 134 7.02 -0.84 -2.92
N ASP A 135 7.44 0.34 -3.29
CA ASP A 135 8.86 0.73 -3.42
C ASP A 135 9.67 0.59 -2.12
N VAL A 136 9.02 0.55 -0.95
CA VAL A 136 9.64 0.27 0.36
C VAL A 136 10.37 -1.08 0.41
N ILE A 137 10.07 -2.01 -0.50
CA ILE A 137 10.71 -3.32 -0.52
C ILE A 137 12.19 -3.26 -0.90
N TYR A 138 12.63 -2.23 -1.62
CA TYR A 138 14.03 -2.08 -2.02
C TYR A 138 14.96 -1.78 -0.85
N THR A 139 14.40 -1.29 0.25
CA THR A 139 15.09 -0.99 1.51
C THR A 139 14.39 -1.69 2.70
N SER A 140 13.74 -2.81 2.41
CA SER A 140 12.91 -3.50 3.41
C SER A 140 13.68 -3.94 4.65
N LYS A 141 14.92 -4.40 4.47
CA LYS A 141 15.76 -4.86 5.56
C LYS A 141 16.08 -3.73 6.55
N GLU A 142 16.53 -2.60 6.03
CA GLU A 142 16.85 -1.42 6.83
C GLU A 142 15.62 -0.85 7.53
N ILE A 143 14.47 -0.83 6.84
CA ILE A 143 13.20 -0.40 7.42
C ILE A 143 12.79 -1.35 8.55
N GLN A 144 12.85 -2.67 8.33
CA GLN A 144 12.48 -3.69 9.33
C GLN A 144 13.36 -3.61 10.58
N GLU A 145 14.67 -3.41 10.40
CA GLU A 145 15.63 -3.21 11.49
C GLU A 145 15.33 -1.92 12.27
N TYR A 146 15.07 -0.81 11.55
CA TYR A 146 14.74 0.48 12.17
C TYR A 146 13.47 0.42 13.03
N VAL A 147 12.43 -0.22 12.53
CA VAL A 147 11.15 -0.32 13.27
C VAL A 147 11.10 -1.48 14.27
N GLY A 148 12.17 -2.27 14.39
CA GLY A 148 12.30 -3.34 15.39
C GLY A 148 11.57 -4.64 15.06
N TYR A 149 11.24 -4.89 13.79
CA TYR A 149 10.56 -6.11 13.33
C TYR A 149 11.35 -6.86 12.21
N PRO A 150 12.64 -7.20 12.43
CA PRO A 150 13.44 -7.85 11.39
C PRO A 150 12.95 -9.26 11.03
N GLN A 151 12.16 -9.90 11.89
CA GLN A 151 11.59 -11.23 11.67
C GLN A 151 10.35 -11.25 10.78
N LEU A 152 9.66 -10.09 10.62
CA LEU A 152 8.49 -9.97 9.75
C LEU A 152 8.94 -9.67 8.32
N HIS A 153 8.09 -9.95 7.36
CA HIS A 153 8.31 -9.57 5.96
C HIS A 153 7.52 -8.29 5.63
N LEU A 154 8.23 -7.21 5.32
CA LEU A 154 7.60 -5.97 4.85
C LEU A 154 7.05 -6.19 3.43
N VAL A 155 5.74 -6.04 3.26
CA VAL A 155 5.05 -6.27 1.99
C VAL A 155 4.92 -4.98 1.19
N CYS A 156 4.47 -3.92 1.85
CA CYS A 156 4.27 -2.61 1.25
C CYS A 156 4.05 -1.56 2.34
N ALA A 157 3.90 -0.31 1.90
CA ALA A 157 3.41 0.77 2.74
C ALA A 157 2.09 1.33 2.18
N PHE A 158 1.34 1.98 3.04
CA PHE A 158 0.08 2.63 2.73
C PHE A 158 0.05 4.02 3.37
N ILE A 159 -0.10 5.04 2.54
CA ILE A 159 -0.26 6.42 3.00
C ILE A 159 -1.74 6.71 3.18
N LEU A 160 -2.06 7.47 4.22
CA LEU A 160 -3.41 7.94 4.53
C LEU A 160 -3.35 9.42 4.93
N GLY A 161 -4.27 10.22 4.39
CA GLY A 161 -4.38 11.64 4.70
C GLY A 161 -5.51 12.32 3.95
N TYR A 162 -5.76 13.58 4.25
CA TYR A 162 -6.69 14.39 3.47
C TYR A 162 -6.07 14.76 2.12
N PRO A 163 -6.74 14.50 0.98
CA PRO A 163 -6.17 14.75 -0.34
C PRO A 163 -6.07 16.27 -0.62
N ALA A 164 -4.91 16.70 -1.11
CA ALA A 164 -4.68 18.06 -1.65
C ALA A 164 -4.70 18.05 -3.20
N GLU A 165 -5.15 16.98 -3.81
CA GLU A 165 -5.29 16.85 -5.25
C GLU A 165 -6.47 15.93 -5.59
N GLN A 166 -6.97 16.05 -6.82
CA GLN A 166 -7.99 15.14 -7.37
C GLN A 166 -7.52 14.68 -8.76
N PRO A 167 -6.71 13.63 -8.84
CA PRO A 167 -6.20 13.14 -10.11
C PRO A 167 -7.30 12.60 -11.02
N ASN A 168 -7.17 12.84 -12.32
CA ASN A 168 -8.07 12.26 -13.31
C ASN A 168 -8.02 10.72 -13.27
N PRO A 169 -9.11 10.05 -13.60
CA PRO A 169 -9.10 8.59 -13.76
C PRO A 169 -8.13 8.19 -14.87
N ARG A 170 -7.35 7.14 -14.60
CA ARG A 170 -6.51 6.54 -15.64
C ARG A 170 -7.35 5.60 -16.52
N PRO A 171 -7.06 5.48 -17.81
CA PRO A 171 -7.75 4.54 -18.69
C PRO A 171 -7.62 3.10 -18.16
N ARG A 172 -8.62 2.30 -18.45
CA ARG A 172 -8.65 0.88 -18.18
C ARG A 172 -8.79 0.15 -19.50
N LYS A 173 -8.25 -1.05 -19.57
CA LYS A 173 -8.51 -1.97 -20.68
C LYS A 173 -10.00 -2.29 -20.74
N ALA A 174 -10.49 -2.57 -21.94
CA ALA A 174 -11.85 -3.09 -22.11
C ALA A 174 -11.99 -4.46 -21.42
N LEU A 175 -13.17 -4.78 -20.96
CA LEU A 175 -13.40 -6.04 -20.23
C LEU A 175 -13.07 -7.27 -21.12
N GLU A 176 -13.35 -7.16 -22.40
CA GLU A 176 -13.09 -8.19 -23.41
C GLU A 176 -11.59 -8.53 -23.54
N GLU A 177 -10.72 -7.55 -23.33
CA GLU A 177 -9.26 -7.75 -23.33
C GLU A 177 -8.77 -8.53 -22.08
N LEU A 178 -9.56 -8.56 -21.03
CA LEU A 178 -9.23 -9.17 -19.75
C LEU A 178 -9.84 -10.58 -19.60
N MET A 179 -10.84 -10.91 -20.43
CA MET A 179 -11.48 -12.21 -20.43
C MET A 179 -10.76 -13.19 -21.34
N LEU A 180 -10.50 -14.38 -20.82
CA LEU A 180 -9.93 -15.48 -21.61
C LEU A 180 -11.00 -16.46 -22.03
N THR A 181 -10.92 -16.91 -23.29
CA THR A 181 -11.72 -18.02 -23.79
C THR A 181 -10.93 -19.32 -23.63
N PRO A 182 -11.52 -20.40 -23.13
CA PRO A 182 -10.88 -21.69 -23.07
C PRO A 182 -10.39 -22.15 -24.44
N LYS A 183 -9.18 -22.74 -24.48
CA LYS A 183 -8.54 -23.21 -25.72
C LYS A 183 -8.52 -24.76 -25.81
N TRP A 184 -9.55 -25.41 -25.34
CA TRP A 184 -9.71 -26.83 -25.57
C TRP A 184 -10.54 -27.04 -26.83
N ASP A 185 -10.10 -28.00 -27.68
CA ASP A 185 -10.90 -28.45 -28.83
C ASP A 185 -12.13 -29.16 -28.26
N LEU A 186 -13.31 -28.62 -28.55
CA LEU A 186 -14.57 -29.31 -28.30
C LEU A 186 -14.69 -30.36 -29.42
N THR A 187 -14.06 -31.56 -29.25
CA THR A 187 -14.28 -32.72 -30.06
C THR A 187 -15.60 -33.39 -29.70
#